data_34cdbffcefcc4342be9f6c5f8134b0c1
#
_entry.id   34cdbffcefcc4342be9f6c5f8134b0c1
#
_cell.length_a   1.000
_cell.length_b   1.000
_cell.length_c   1.000
_cell.angle_alpha   90.00
_cell.angle_beta   90.00
_cell.angle_gamma   90.00
#
_symmetry.space_group_name_H-M   'P 1'
#
loop_
_entity.id
_entity.type
_entity.pdbx_description
1 polymer ?
#
loop_
_entity_poly.entity_id
_entity_poly.type
_entity_poly.pdbx_seq_one_letter_code
_entity_poly.pdbx_strand_id
1 'polypeptide(L)'
;MHITAGLRISRAFILGAGLGTRLRPLTDILPKPLIPFFHEPLILHSMRRCYDCGIREFIINTHHLAAAWDKVFPEHSWNGCPVHFSHEPVLLDSGGGVKKIEPLASAEEPLLVVNGDMAATFDLGRLLEEHLSRRPPVTLALRTSGDKKNVGFDFSSGLVTDMRHALGRDPGSYQFTGAYCMEPEIFRRIPSGEAVSIIPLFLDYIREGRLRGILAADGLWMDMGTPEAYLQAHLDFPSPVPRIHSRARVSPRAFVDGHCVIGPGAAVEDGCRLQGCVVWPGVCVPSGTCAERRIFYCSPTDY
;
A
#
# COMPACT_ATOMS: atom_id res chain seq x y z
N MET A 1 26.00 3.45 29.57
CA MET A 1 25.32 4.16 28.50
C MET A 1 23.84 3.85 28.65
N HIS A 2 23.06 4.74 29.28
CA HIS A 2 21.63 4.52 29.52
C HIS A 2 20.91 4.63 28.18
N ILE A 3 20.42 3.49 27.71
CA ILE A 3 19.40 3.47 26.65
C ILE A 3 18.15 3.97 27.36
N THR A 4 17.84 5.25 27.18
CA THR A 4 16.54 5.82 27.49
C THR A 4 15.49 4.89 26.83
N ALA A 5 14.49 4.46 27.58
CA ALA A 5 13.33 3.70 27.10
C ALA A 5 12.73 4.52 25.94
N GLY A 6 13.21 4.21 24.73
CA GLY A 6 13.29 5.15 23.64
C GLY A 6 11.96 5.25 22.93
N LEU A 7 11.64 6.42 22.59
CA LEU A 7 10.71 6.83 21.54
C LEU A 7 10.81 5.84 20.36
N ARG A 8 9.70 5.14 20.12
CA ARG A 8 9.58 4.18 19.02
C ARG A 8 8.30 4.49 18.25
N ILE A 9 8.23 4.02 17.05
CA ILE A 9 6.99 3.96 16.28
C ILE A 9 6.56 2.50 16.30
N SER A 10 5.53 2.19 17.08
CA SER A 10 5.06 0.81 17.27
C SER A 10 3.84 0.47 16.44
N ARG A 11 3.13 1.50 15.92
CA ARG A 11 1.88 1.38 15.17
C ARG A 11 2.01 1.88 13.75
N ALA A 12 1.30 1.20 12.84
CA ALA A 12 1.10 1.69 11.47
C ALA A 12 -0.39 1.82 11.16
N PHE A 13 -0.75 2.92 10.51
CA PHE A 13 -2.04 3.09 9.85
C PHE A 13 -1.89 2.79 8.37
N ILE A 14 -2.63 1.79 7.89
CA ILE A 14 -2.61 1.39 6.48
C ILE A 14 -3.90 1.84 5.82
N LEU A 15 -3.79 2.70 4.82
CA LEU A 15 -4.92 3.23 4.07
C LEU A 15 -5.50 2.14 3.14
N GLY A 16 -6.68 1.62 3.49
CA GLY A 16 -7.36 0.54 2.78
C GLY A 16 -8.75 0.88 2.25
N ALA A 17 -9.32 2.05 2.59
CA ALA A 17 -10.72 2.39 2.31
C ALA A 17 -11.03 2.84 0.86
N GLY A 18 -10.02 2.95 -0.03
CA GLY A 18 -10.21 3.43 -1.40
C GLY A 18 -11.12 2.53 -2.26
N LEU A 19 -11.96 3.12 -3.12
CA LEU A 19 -12.87 2.38 -4.03
C LEU A 19 -12.15 1.60 -5.13
N GLY A 20 -10.94 2.01 -5.51
CA GLY A 20 -10.17 1.34 -6.56
C GLY A 20 -10.83 1.32 -7.95
N THR A 21 -11.67 2.29 -8.28
CA THR A 21 -12.53 2.31 -9.49
C THR A 21 -11.79 2.12 -10.80
N ARG A 22 -10.53 2.58 -10.89
CA ARG A 22 -9.69 2.42 -12.09
C ARG A 22 -9.19 0.98 -12.30
N LEU A 23 -9.25 0.14 -11.26
CA LEU A 23 -8.82 -1.25 -11.28
C LEU A 23 -9.99 -2.23 -11.54
N ARG A 24 -11.19 -1.71 -11.80
CA ARG A 24 -12.32 -2.54 -12.20
C ARG A 24 -11.99 -3.36 -13.46
N PRO A 25 -12.49 -4.59 -13.55
CA PRO A 25 -13.50 -5.22 -12.69
C PRO A 25 -12.95 -5.94 -11.46
N LEU A 26 -11.63 -5.97 -11.24
CA LEU A 26 -11.01 -6.71 -10.12
C LEU A 26 -11.49 -6.20 -8.76
N THR A 27 -11.70 -4.89 -8.64
CA THR A 27 -12.18 -4.25 -7.40
C THR A 27 -13.69 -4.34 -7.20
N ASP A 28 -14.43 -4.88 -8.14
CA ASP A 28 -15.83 -5.27 -7.92
C ASP A 28 -15.91 -6.59 -7.13
N ILE A 29 -14.82 -7.36 -7.08
CA ILE A 29 -14.69 -8.66 -6.41
C ILE A 29 -14.07 -8.52 -5.02
N LEU A 30 -12.96 -7.78 -4.91
CA LEU A 30 -12.21 -7.56 -3.68
C LEU A 30 -11.79 -6.10 -3.53
N PRO A 31 -11.73 -5.55 -2.31
CA PRO A 31 -11.07 -4.26 -2.08
C PRO A 31 -9.65 -4.27 -2.67
N LYS A 32 -9.20 -3.15 -3.25
CA LYS A 32 -7.88 -3.07 -3.89
C LYS A 32 -6.73 -3.61 -3.02
N PRO A 33 -6.65 -3.31 -1.70
CA PRO A 33 -5.59 -3.87 -0.87
C PRO A 33 -5.66 -5.39 -0.66
N LEU A 34 -6.80 -6.01 -0.93
CA LEU A 34 -7.00 -7.46 -0.78
C LEU A 34 -6.87 -8.24 -2.10
N ILE A 35 -6.71 -7.58 -3.25
CA ILE A 35 -6.46 -8.32 -4.50
C ILE A 35 -5.16 -9.12 -4.37
N PRO A 36 -5.10 -10.32 -4.97
CA PRO A 36 -3.89 -11.14 -4.92
C PRO A 36 -2.71 -10.45 -5.61
N PHE A 37 -1.60 -10.26 -4.91
CA PHE A 37 -0.34 -9.92 -5.52
C PHE A 37 0.63 -11.09 -5.33
N PHE A 38 1.02 -11.73 -6.41
CA PHE A 38 1.50 -13.11 -6.44
C PHE A 38 0.47 -14.05 -5.81
N HIS A 39 0.64 -14.53 -4.58
CA HIS A 39 -0.21 -15.54 -3.96
C HIS A 39 -0.91 -15.08 -2.69
N GLU A 40 -0.78 -13.81 -2.33
CA GLU A 40 -1.32 -13.26 -1.08
C GLU A 40 -1.96 -11.89 -1.31
N PRO A 41 -2.82 -11.42 -0.40
CA PRO A 41 -3.37 -10.06 -0.46
C PRO A 41 -2.27 -8.99 -0.53
N LEU A 42 -2.43 -8.01 -1.42
CA LEU A 42 -1.47 -6.93 -1.65
C LEU A 42 -1.08 -6.18 -0.37
N ILE A 43 -2.02 -5.96 0.54
CA ILE A 43 -1.77 -5.26 1.80
C ILE A 43 -0.70 -5.94 2.65
N LEU A 44 -0.55 -7.27 2.57
CA LEU A 44 0.43 -8.01 3.36
C LEU A 44 1.87 -7.64 2.98
N HIS A 45 2.11 -7.18 1.76
CA HIS A 45 3.42 -6.62 1.38
C HIS A 45 3.75 -5.36 2.19
N SER A 46 2.79 -4.44 2.33
CA SER A 46 2.97 -3.25 3.17
C SER A 46 3.10 -3.61 4.65
N MET A 47 2.27 -4.53 5.15
CA MET A 47 2.31 -4.97 6.55
C MET A 47 3.64 -5.63 6.91
N ARG A 48 4.16 -6.51 6.04
CA ARG A 48 5.46 -7.18 6.25
C ARG A 48 6.60 -6.17 6.37
N ARG A 49 6.65 -5.20 5.48
CA ARG A 49 7.66 -4.15 5.51
C ARG A 49 7.58 -3.31 6.80
N CYS A 50 6.38 -2.96 7.22
CA CYS A 50 6.18 -2.30 8.51
C CYS A 50 6.65 -3.19 9.68
N TYR A 51 6.30 -4.48 9.66
CA TYR A 51 6.72 -5.44 10.68
C TYR A 51 8.25 -5.58 10.78
N ASP A 52 8.93 -5.63 9.63
CA ASP A 52 10.40 -5.74 9.54
C ASP A 52 11.09 -4.49 10.12
N CYS A 53 10.42 -3.32 10.07
CA CYS A 53 10.87 -2.07 10.70
C CYS A 53 10.48 -1.92 12.19
N GLY A 54 9.89 -2.96 12.81
CA GLY A 54 9.56 -2.93 14.23
C GLY A 54 8.12 -2.56 14.59
N ILE A 55 7.26 -2.34 13.60
CA ILE A 55 5.82 -2.15 13.85
C ILE A 55 5.20 -3.45 14.37
N ARG A 56 4.35 -3.34 15.39
CA ARG A 56 3.72 -4.50 16.06
C ARG A 56 2.21 -4.34 16.27
N GLU A 57 1.63 -3.27 15.76
CA GLU A 57 0.20 -3.01 15.81
C GLU A 57 -0.24 -2.30 14.52
N PHE A 58 -1.33 -2.76 13.93
CA PHE A 58 -1.83 -2.26 12.65
C PHE A 58 -3.23 -1.70 12.80
N ILE A 59 -3.47 -0.55 12.20
CA ILE A 59 -4.78 0.06 12.05
C ILE A 59 -5.07 0.12 10.56
N ILE A 60 -6.23 -0.34 10.12
CA ILE A 60 -6.62 -0.36 8.70
C ILE A 60 -7.99 0.28 8.56
N ASN A 61 -8.12 1.33 7.74
CA ASN A 61 -9.44 1.81 7.40
C ASN A 61 -10.05 0.98 6.27
N THR A 62 -11.36 0.74 6.37
CA THR A 62 -12.12 -0.07 5.41
C THR A 62 -13.38 0.67 4.98
N HIS A 63 -13.87 0.41 3.77
CA HIS A 63 -15.12 0.97 3.27
C HIS A 63 -15.85 -0.06 2.41
N HIS A 64 -15.43 -0.21 1.16
CA HIS A 64 -16.02 -1.11 0.18
C HIS A 64 -15.75 -2.58 0.53
N LEU A 65 -16.77 -3.45 0.36
CA LEU A 65 -16.69 -4.89 0.60
C LEU A 65 -16.08 -5.25 1.97
N ALA A 66 -16.55 -4.59 3.03
CA ALA A 66 -15.97 -4.70 4.38
C ALA A 66 -15.87 -6.16 4.88
N ALA A 67 -16.83 -7.04 4.55
CA ALA A 67 -16.80 -8.45 4.94
C ALA A 67 -15.61 -9.26 4.36
N ALA A 68 -14.97 -8.77 3.28
CA ALA A 68 -13.79 -9.43 2.73
C ALA A 68 -12.57 -9.36 3.66
N TRP A 69 -12.51 -8.35 4.52
CA TRP A 69 -11.42 -8.18 5.47
C TRP A 69 -11.43 -9.24 6.57
N ASP A 70 -12.62 -9.64 7.05
CA ASP A 70 -12.77 -10.68 8.08
C ASP A 70 -12.29 -12.04 7.59
N LYS A 71 -12.40 -12.30 6.27
CA LYS A 71 -11.85 -13.53 5.66
C LYS A 71 -10.33 -13.56 5.65
N VAL A 72 -9.67 -12.40 5.50
CA VAL A 72 -8.20 -12.28 5.48
C VAL A 72 -7.63 -12.20 6.91
N PHE A 73 -8.36 -11.58 7.83
CA PHE A 73 -7.94 -11.36 9.22
C PHE A 73 -9.01 -11.90 10.21
N PRO A 74 -9.31 -13.20 10.23
CA PRO A 74 -10.44 -13.76 11.00
C PRO A 74 -10.31 -13.54 12.50
N GLU A 75 -9.07 -13.44 13.02
CA GLU A 75 -8.78 -13.22 14.44
C GLU A 75 -8.39 -11.76 14.74
N HIS A 76 -8.62 -10.84 13.80
CA HIS A 76 -8.14 -9.47 13.89
C HIS A 76 -6.64 -9.39 14.26
N SER A 77 -5.87 -10.31 13.72
CA SER A 77 -4.42 -10.40 13.96
C SER A 77 -3.67 -10.82 12.70
N TRP A 78 -2.40 -10.46 12.62
CA TRP A 78 -1.47 -10.90 11.58
C TRP A 78 -0.07 -11.05 12.18
N ASN A 79 0.54 -12.23 12.00
CA ASN A 79 1.87 -12.56 12.52
C ASN A 79 2.06 -12.24 14.02
N GLY A 80 1.00 -12.51 14.83
CA GLY A 80 0.97 -12.21 16.26
C GLY A 80 0.77 -10.73 16.62
N CYS A 81 0.54 -9.86 15.63
CA CYS A 81 0.28 -8.44 15.81
C CYS A 81 -1.23 -8.16 15.72
N PRO A 82 -1.81 -7.34 16.62
CA PRO A 82 -3.21 -6.92 16.51
C PRO A 82 -3.46 -6.11 15.25
N VAL A 83 -4.65 -6.31 14.66
CA VAL A 83 -5.16 -5.54 13.52
C VAL A 83 -6.48 -4.91 13.91
N HIS A 84 -6.54 -3.59 13.95
CA HIS A 84 -7.74 -2.82 14.28
C HIS A 84 -8.36 -2.27 13.00
N PHE A 85 -9.66 -2.49 12.81
CA PHE A 85 -10.38 -1.95 11.66
C PHE A 85 -11.12 -0.66 12.02
N SER A 86 -10.95 0.36 11.18
CA SER A 86 -11.71 1.61 11.22
C SER A 86 -12.64 1.67 10.02
N HIS A 87 -13.87 1.16 10.17
CA HIS A 87 -14.82 1.15 9.06
C HIS A 87 -15.38 2.55 8.78
N GLU A 88 -15.37 2.96 7.52
CA GLU A 88 -15.91 4.22 7.01
C GLU A 88 -17.22 3.95 6.26
N PRO A 89 -18.41 4.17 6.85
CA PRO A 89 -19.68 4.05 6.12
C PRO A 89 -19.79 5.01 4.94
N VAL A 90 -19.14 6.16 5.06
CA VAL A 90 -18.92 7.15 4.01
C VAL A 90 -17.42 7.38 3.91
N LEU A 91 -16.89 7.41 2.69
CA LEU A 91 -15.47 7.67 2.45
C LEU A 91 -15.06 9.03 3.02
N LEU A 92 -14.02 9.04 3.85
CA LEU A 92 -13.55 10.23 4.55
C LEU A 92 -12.34 10.89 3.87
N ASP A 93 -11.83 10.33 2.75
CA ASP A 93 -10.54 10.70 2.16
C ASP A 93 -9.38 10.50 3.15
N SER A 94 -8.16 10.81 2.75
CA SER A 94 -6.95 10.50 3.49
C SER A 94 -6.85 11.22 4.83
N GLY A 95 -7.24 12.48 4.92
CA GLY A 95 -7.22 13.26 6.16
C GLY A 95 -8.32 12.85 7.13
N GLY A 96 -9.55 12.70 6.65
CA GLY A 96 -10.67 12.26 7.48
C GLY A 96 -10.47 10.84 8.01
N GLY A 97 -9.90 9.93 7.19
CA GLY A 97 -9.48 8.59 7.62
C GLY A 97 -8.45 8.64 8.75
N VAL A 98 -7.42 9.50 8.60
CA VAL A 98 -6.44 9.76 9.67
C VAL A 98 -7.13 10.28 10.93
N LYS A 99 -8.02 11.27 10.82
CA LYS A 99 -8.74 11.79 11.99
C LYS A 99 -9.57 10.74 12.70
N LYS A 100 -10.23 9.87 11.94
CA LYS A 100 -11.11 8.84 12.49
C LYS A 100 -10.38 7.83 13.36
N ILE A 101 -9.12 7.53 13.07
CA ILE A 101 -8.33 6.55 13.82
C ILE A 101 -7.65 7.13 15.08
N GLU A 102 -7.85 8.42 15.40
CA GLU A 102 -7.27 9.06 16.58
C GLU A 102 -7.46 8.25 17.88
N PRO A 103 -8.66 7.67 18.18
CA PRO A 103 -8.86 6.85 19.39
C PRO A 103 -8.07 5.53 19.40
N LEU A 104 -7.59 5.06 18.25
CA LEU A 104 -6.79 3.85 18.11
C LEU A 104 -5.29 4.14 18.07
N ALA A 105 -4.91 5.40 17.84
CA ALA A 105 -3.53 5.83 17.83
C ALA A 105 -3.01 6.12 19.26
N SER A 106 -1.68 6.16 19.40
CA SER A 106 -1.06 6.63 20.64
C SER A 106 -1.14 8.16 20.75
N ALA A 107 -1.37 8.67 21.96
CA ALA A 107 -1.25 10.11 22.24
C ALA A 107 0.21 10.58 22.36
N GLU A 108 1.16 9.66 22.50
CA GLU A 108 2.57 9.97 22.82
C GLU A 108 3.54 9.51 21.73
N GLU A 109 3.21 8.42 21.01
CA GLU A 109 4.07 7.86 19.96
C GLU A 109 3.65 8.38 18.59
N PRO A 110 4.62 8.70 17.70
CA PRO A 110 4.32 8.96 16.31
C PRO A 110 3.68 7.75 15.63
N LEU A 111 3.00 8.00 14.53
CA LEU A 111 2.33 6.99 13.72
C LEU A 111 2.99 6.89 12.35
N LEU A 112 3.30 5.67 11.91
CA LEU A 112 3.61 5.40 10.51
C LEU A 112 2.31 5.28 9.71
N VAL A 113 2.19 6.00 8.61
CA VAL A 113 1.07 5.89 7.68
C VAL A 113 1.57 5.39 6.33
N VAL A 114 0.90 4.38 5.78
CA VAL A 114 1.30 3.74 4.52
C VAL A 114 0.07 3.45 3.67
N ASN A 115 0.14 3.69 2.37
CA ASN A 115 -0.88 3.23 1.45
C ASN A 115 -0.89 1.69 1.38
N GLY A 116 -2.07 1.08 1.53
CA GLY A 116 -2.24 -0.38 1.50
C GLY A 116 -2.35 -0.99 0.10
N ASP A 117 -2.26 -0.19 -0.93
CA ASP A 117 -2.54 -0.55 -2.32
C ASP A 117 -1.32 -0.46 -3.24
N MET A 118 -0.12 -0.50 -2.68
CA MET A 118 1.15 -0.43 -3.42
C MET A 118 2.12 -1.53 -3.04
N ALA A 119 2.94 -1.96 -3.99
CA ALA A 119 4.12 -2.77 -3.73
C ALA A 119 5.39 -1.90 -3.79
N ALA A 120 6.25 -2.04 -2.79
CA ALA A 120 7.49 -1.27 -2.73
C ALA A 120 8.58 -2.04 -1.99
N THR A 121 9.85 -1.73 -2.29
CA THR A 121 11.01 -2.35 -1.63
C THR A 121 11.93 -1.34 -0.94
N PHE A 122 11.63 -0.02 -1.01
CA PHE A 122 12.45 0.98 -0.32
C PHE A 122 12.42 0.81 1.20
N ASP A 123 13.50 1.23 1.86
CA ASP A 123 13.68 1.06 3.30
C ASP A 123 12.80 2.03 4.11
N LEU A 124 11.78 1.49 4.81
CA LEU A 124 10.97 2.24 5.75
C LEU A 124 11.72 2.59 7.05
N GLY A 125 12.73 1.81 7.44
CA GLY A 125 13.52 2.06 8.64
C GLY A 125 14.16 3.44 8.63
N ARG A 126 14.71 3.86 7.49
CA ARG A 126 15.26 5.21 7.32
C ARG A 126 14.23 6.32 7.52
N LEU A 127 12.96 6.10 7.12
CA LEU A 127 11.88 7.07 7.37
C LEU A 127 11.61 7.19 8.86
N LEU A 128 11.54 6.06 9.58
CA LEU A 128 11.31 6.05 11.03
C LEU A 128 12.47 6.71 11.77
N GLU A 129 13.71 6.36 11.43
CA GLU A 129 14.91 6.93 12.05
C GLU A 129 15.00 8.45 11.88
N GLU A 130 14.82 8.95 10.65
CA GLU A 130 14.85 10.41 10.40
C GLU A 130 13.73 11.13 11.15
N HIS A 131 12.52 10.56 11.17
CA HIS A 131 11.40 11.13 11.89
C HIS A 131 11.69 11.20 13.41
N LEU A 132 12.14 10.09 13.99
CA LEU A 132 12.44 10.01 15.42
C LEU A 132 13.61 10.92 15.83
N SER A 133 14.58 11.13 14.95
CA SER A 133 15.75 11.97 15.24
C SER A 133 15.41 13.46 15.37
N ARG A 134 14.37 13.93 14.65
CA ARG A 134 14.04 15.35 14.53
C ARG A 134 12.65 15.71 15.03
N ARG A 135 11.75 14.74 15.11
CA ARG A 135 10.36 14.90 15.55
C ARG A 135 9.62 16.07 14.88
N PRO A 136 9.67 16.23 13.55
CA PRO A 136 8.83 17.20 12.87
C PRO A 136 7.37 16.74 12.91
N PRO A 137 6.38 17.61 12.70
CA PRO A 137 4.98 17.19 12.62
C PRO A 137 4.76 16.05 11.63
N VAL A 138 5.43 16.11 10.47
CA VAL A 138 5.36 15.10 9.41
C VAL A 138 6.71 14.91 8.73
N THR A 139 7.06 13.67 8.41
CA THR A 139 8.17 13.31 7.51
C THR A 139 7.64 12.46 6.38
N LEU A 140 7.82 12.89 5.13
CA LEU A 140 7.40 12.17 3.92
C LEU A 140 8.52 11.31 3.35
N ALA A 141 8.21 10.12 2.87
CA ALA A 141 9.10 9.36 1.98
C ALA A 141 8.89 9.79 0.53
N LEU A 142 9.96 10.27 -0.11
CA LEU A 142 9.97 10.80 -1.48
C LEU A 142 10.84 9.94 -2.40
N ARG A 143 10.55 9.94 -3.69
CA ARG A 143 11.34 9.27 -4.73
C ARG A 143 11.64 10.20 -5.91
N THR A 144 12.76 9.93 -6.58
CA THR A 144 13.20 10.70 -7.76
C THR A 144 12.61 10.19 -9.07
N SER A 145 12.10 8.94 -9.08
CA SER A 145 11.51 8.29 -10.25
C SER A 145 9.97 8.35 -10.21
N GLY A 146 9.33 8.10 -11.36
CA GLY A 146 7.87 8.06 -11.51
C GLY A 146 7.31 9.22 -12.34
N ASP A 147 6.06 9.06 -12.79
CA ASP A 147 5.42 9.96 -13.75
C ASP A 147 4.74 11.17 -13.11
N LYS A 148 4.47 11.11 -11.80
CA LYS A 148 3.74 12.14 -11.04
C LYS A 148 4.66 12.89 -10.09
N LYS A 149 5.73 13.48 -10.63
CA LYS A 149 6.63 14.32 -9.86
C LYS A 149 5.99 15.68 -9.64
N ASN A 150 5.49 15.90 -8.44
CA ASN A 150 4.78 17.11 -8.07
C ASN A 150 5.09 17.55 -6.62
N VAL A 151 6.24 17.13 -6.11
CA VAL A 151 6.73 17.53 -4.79
C VAL A 151 8.06 18.25 -4.96
N GLY A 152 8.15 19.48 -4.46
CA GLY A 152 9.37 20.23 -4.29
C GLY A 152 10.06 19.82 -2.99
N PHE A 153 11.37 19.61 -3.03
CA PHE A 153 12.15 19.18 -1.87
C PHE A 153 13.55 19.77 -1.91
N ASP A 154 13.92 20.49 -0.87
CA ASP A 154 15.27 20.97 -0.67
C ASP A 154 16.10 19.95 0.11
N PHE A 155 17.01 19.30 -0.59
CA PHE A 155 17.86 18.28 -0.02
C PHE A 155 18.80 18.82 1.06
N SER A 156 19.20 20.09 0.99
CA SER A 156 20.14 20.70 1.94
C SER A 156 19.51 20.92 3.33
N SER A 157 18.28 21.37 3.37
CA SER A 157 17.51 21.56 4.60
C SER A 157 16.71 20.33 5.02
N GLY A 158 16.42 19.43 4.09
CA GLY A 158 15.50 18.29 4.26
C GLY A 158 14.03 18.74 4.37
N LEU A 159 13.69 19.90 3.84
CA LEU A 159 12.33 20.45 3.87
C LEU A 159 11.62 20.22 2.53
N VAL A 160 10.35 19.88 2.61
CA VAL A 160 9.44 19.91 1.46
C VAL A 160 9.06 21.37 1.22
N THR A 161 9.20 21.84 -0.03
CA THR A 161 9.03 23.25 -0.43
C THR A 161 7.71 23.53 -1.13
N ASP A 162 7.16 22.53 -1.82
CA ASP A 162 5.86 22.61 -2.51
C ASP A 162 5.26 21.19 -2.67
N MET A 163 3.96 21.12 -2.85
CA MET A 163 3.26 19.88 -3.18
C MET A 163 2.11 20.19 -4.14
N ARG A 164 2.04 19.42 -5.25
CA ARG A 164 1.02 19.59 -6.30
C ARG A 164 1.03 20.98 -6.95
N HIS A 165 2.18 21.66 -6.93
CA HIS A 165 2.36 23.03 -7.42
C HIS A 165 1.46 24.06 -6.72
N ALA A 166 0.95 23.75 -5.54
CA ALA A 166 -0.08 24.55 -4.87
C ALA A 166 0.47 25.88 -4.31
N LEU A 167 1.78 25.98 -4.08
CA LEU A 167 2.42 27.17 -3.57
C LEU A 167 3.20 27.95 -4.65
N GLY A 168 3.35 27.38 -5.85
CA GLY A 168 4.07 27.99 -6.97
C GLY A 168 5.57 28.18 -6.71
N ARG A 169 6.14 27.43 -5.76
CA ARG A 169 7.55 27.58 -5.33
C ARG A 169 8.51 26.66 -6.08
N ASP A 170 8.02 25.49 -6.50
CA ASP A 170 8.85 24.45 -7.12
C ASP A 170 8.00 23.66 -8.13
N PRO A 171 8.51 23.41 -9.38
CA PRO A 171 7.80 22.60 -10.37
C PRO A 171 7.63 21.14 -9.96
N GLY A 172 8.34 20.68 -8.92
CA GLY A 172 8.30 19.33 -8.42
C GLY A 172 9.22 18.38 -9.18
N SER A 173 10.29 17.94 -8.49
CA SER A 173 11.26 16.96 -9.01
C SER A 173 11.10 15.59 -8.36
N TYR A 174 10.23 15.51 -7.36
CA TYR A 174 10.04 14.31 -6.56
C TYR A 174 8.58 13.87 -6.56
N GLN A 175 8.38 12.59 -6.28
CA GLN A 175 7.05 12.00 -6.08
C GLN A 175 6.91 11.52 -4.64
N PHE A 176 5.77 11.82 -4.01
CA PHE A 176 5.39 11.25 -2.73
C PHE A 176 5.07 9.75 -2.89
N THR A 177 5.65 8.91 -2.04
CA THR A 177 5.51 7.46 -2.14
C THR A 177 4.22 6.92 -1.52
N GLY A 178 3.47 7.74 -0.76
CA GLY A 178 2.34 7.28 0.04
C GLY A 178 2.74 6.72 1.42
N ALA A 179 4.00 6.87 1.82
CA ALA A 179 4.46 6.52 3.17
C ALA A 179 4.96 7.76 3.91
N TYR A 180 4.52 7.96 5.14
CA TYR A 180 4.95 9.07 5.98
C TYR A 180 4.82 8.74 7.48
N CYS A 181 5.61 9.42 8.30
CA CYS A 181 5.43 9.44 9.75
C CYS A 181 4.79 10.75 10.18
N MET A 182 3.96 10.69 11.20
CA MET A 182 3.29 11.88 11.75
C MET A 182 3.28 11.87 13.29
N GLU A 183 3.36 13.06 13.87
CA GLU A 183 3.20 13.27 15.31
C GLU A 183 1.71 13.29 15.70
N PRO A 184 1.36 12.94 16.96
CA PRO A 184 -0.02 12.96 17.43
C PRO A 184 -0.70 14.35 17.37
N GLU A 185 0.07 15.44 17.38
CA GLU A 185 -0.48 16.81 17.25
C GLU A 185 -1.30 17.02 15.97
N ILE A 186 -1.02 16.21 14.94
CA ILE A 186 -1.70 16.24 13.63
C ILE A 186 -3.21 16.07 13.79
N PHE A 187 -3.65 15.17 14.66
CA PHE A 187 -5.07 14.89 14.88
C PHE A 187 -5.88 16.16 15.26
N ARG A 188 -5.28 17.09 15.99
CA ARG A 188 -5.95 18.34 16.42
C ARG A 188 -6.20 19.31 15.26
N ARG A 189 -5.47 19.17 14.16
CA ARG A 189 -5.56 20.07 13.00
C ARG A 189 -6.50 19.53 11.89
N ILE A 190 -7.04 18.34 12.06
CA ILE A 190 -7.94 17.73 11.09
C ILE A 190 -9.37 17.81 11.65
N PRO A 191 -10.35 18.33 10.88
CA PRO A 191 -11.74 18.35 11.29
C PRO A 191 -12.29 16.93 11.47
N SER A 192 -13.18 16.78 12.47
CA SER A 192 -13.78 15.47 12.78
C SER A 192 -15.06 15.24 11.97
N GLY A 193 -15.20 14.01 11.44
CA GLY A 193 -16.44 13.60 10.75
C GLY A 193 -16.60 14.13 9.33
N GLU A 194 -15.58 14.75 8.78
CA GLU A 194 -15.60 15.31 7.42
C GLU A 194 -14.72 14.51 6.46
N ALA A 195 -15.15 14.47 5.20
CA ALA A 195 -14.34 13.91 4.10
C ALA A 195 -13.32 14.97 3.63
N VAL A 196 -12.09 14.87 4.13
CA VAL A 196 -11.03 15.83 3.84
C VAL A 196 -9.73 15.12 3.43
N SER A 197 -9.02 15.71 2.46
CA SER A 197 -7.68 15.27 2.10
C SER A 197 -6.65 15.72 3.14
N ILE A 198 -5.60 14.92 3.34
CA ILE A 198 -4.46 15.30 4.20
C ILE A 198 -3.56 16.38 3.56
N ILE A 199 -3.64 16.56 2.23
CA ILE A 199 -2.75 17.45 1.48
C ILE A 199 -2.83 18.93 1.91
N PRO A 200 -4.00 19.52 2.14
CA PRO A 200 -4.09 20.90 2.67
C PRO A 200 -3.30 21.09 3.95
N LEU A 201 -3.37 20.14 4.89
CA LEU A 201 -2.60 20.19 6.12
C LEU A 201 -1.09 20.10 5.87
N PHE A 202 -0.65 19.28 4.92
CA PHE A 202 0.76 19.24 4.51
C PHE A 202 1.21 20.58 3.93
N LEU A 203 0.38 21.25 3.12
CA LEU A 203 0.68 22.58 2.60
C LEU A 203 0.81 23.64 3.71
N ASP A 204 0.02 23.55 4.78
CA ASP A 204 0.16 24.41 5.92
C ASP A 204 1.49 24.20 6.64
N TYR A 205 1.90 22.95 6.87
CA TYR A 205 3.22 22.64 7.43
C TYR A 205 4.37 23.04 6.51
N ILE A 206 4.19 23.02 5.18
CA ILE A 206 5.18 23.56 4.23
C ILE A 206 5.30 25.08 4.40
N ARG A 207 4.19 25.81 4.52
CA ARG A 207 4.20 27.27 4.76
C ARG A 207 4.90 27.63 6.07
N GLU A 208 4.72 26.79 7.08
CA GLU A 208 5.37 26.91 8.40
C GLU A 208 6.87 26.51 8.40
N GLY A 209 7.37 25.91 7.30
CA GLY A 209 8.74 25.36 7.23
C GLY A 209 8.95 24.14 8.12
N ARG A 210 7.92 23.34 8.36
CA ARG A 210 7.91 22.22 9.30
C ARG A 210 7.65 20.86 8.66
N LEU A 211 7.33 20.78 7.37
CA LEU A 211 7.19 19.50 6.65
C LEU A 211 8.54 19.02 6.17
N ARG A 212 8.97 17.87 6.64
CA ARG A 212 10.22 17.25 6.21
C ARG A 212 10.00 16.16 5.18
N GLY A 213 11.05 15.85 4.43
CA GLY A 213 11.10 14.73 3.51
C GLY A 213 12.40 13.95 3.63
N ILE A 214 12.36 12.70 3.20
CA ILE A 214 13.55 11.89 2.94
C ILE A 214 13.46 11.28 1.55
N LEU A 215 14.61 11.05 0.93
CA LEU A 215 14.65 10.27 -0.31
C LEU A 215 14.63 8.78 0.04
N ALA A 216 13.56 8.12 -0.37
CA ALA A 216 13.47 6.66 -0.43
C ALA A 216 14.06 6.19 -1.76
N ALA A 217 15.36 6.48 -1.97
CA ALA A 217 15.99 6.43 -3.30
C ALA A 217 16.18 5.00 -3.82
N ASP A 218 16.33 4.04 -2.92
CA ASP A 218 16.77 2.70 -3.27
C ASP A 218 15.59 1.73 -3.17
N GLY A 219 14.95 1.43 -4.29
CA GLY A 219 13.91 0.41 -4.30
C GLY A 219 12.82 0.61 -5.34
N LEU A 220 12.12 -0.48 -5.60
CA LEU A 220 10.95 -0.47 -6.47
C LEU A 220 9.78 0.17 -5.74
N TRP A 221 8.92 0.80 -6.52
CA TRP A 221 7.63 1.31 -6.08
C TRP A 221 6.64 1.19 -7.23
N MET A 222 5.54 0.50 -7.01
CA MET A 222 4.53 0.23 -8.03
C MET A 222 3.15 0.59 -7.52
N ASP A 223 2.48 1.51 -8.23
CA ASP A 223 1.05 1.81 -8.08
C ASP A 223 0.26 0.89 -9.01
N MET A 224 -0.44 -0.07 -8.45
CA MET A 224 -1.30 -0.99 -9.19
C MET A 224 -2.70 -0.40 -9.37
N GLY A 225 -2.77 0.80 -9.94
CA GLY A 225 -4.01 1.57 -10.06
C GLY A 225 -4.94 1.14 -11.20
N THR A 226 -4.47 0.36 -12.17
CA THR A 226 -5.24 -0.16 -13.31
C THR A 226 -4.93 -1.63 -13.54
N PRO A 227 -5.77 -2.41 -14.27
CA PRO A 227 -5.48 -3.80 -14.61
C PRO A 227 -4.13 -3.98 -15.33
N GLU A 228 -3.76 -3.06 -16.21
CA GLU A 228 -2.50 -3.07 -16.94
C GLU A 228 -1.31 -2.85 -15.99
N ALA A 229 -1.41 -1.87 -15.08
CA ALA A 229 -0.39 -1.60 -14.07
C ALA A 229 -0.24 -2.75 -13.07
N TYR A 230 -1.36 -3.37 -12.69
CA TYR A 230 -1.36 -4.57 -11.84
C TYR A 230 -0.66 -5.75 -12.53
N LEU A 231 -0.97 -6.00 -13.79
CA LEU A 231 -0.32 -7.04 -14.58
C LEU A 231 1.19 -6.76 -14.74
N GLN A 232 1.53 -5.51 -15.09
CA GLN A 232 2.93 -5.10 -15.24
C GLN A 232 3.71 -5.25 -13.93
N ALA A 233 3.08 -4.94 -12.79
CA ALA A 233 3.72 -5.14 -11.49
C ALA A 233 4.10 -6.61 -11.23
N HIS A 234 3.28 -7.57 -11.66
CA HIS A 234 3.63 -8.99 -11.55
C HIS A 234 4.81 -9.40 -12.45
N LEU A 235 5.01 -8.71 -13.57
CA LEU A 235 6.13 -8.98 -14.48
C LEU A 235 7.44 -8.41 -13.93
N ASP A 236 7.40 -7.18 -13.43
CA ASP A 236 8.58 -6.38 -13.09
C ASP A 236 9.03 -6.56 -11.63
N PHE A 237 8.09 -6.87 -10.72
CA PHE A 237 8.44 -7.02 -9.30
C PHE A 237 9.16 -8.35 -9.06
N PRO A 238 10.29 -8.35 -8.34
CA PRO A 238 10.97 -9.59 -7.97
C PRO A 238 10.06 -10.43 -7.09
N SER A 239 9.69 -11.61 -7.60
CA SER A 239 8.80 -12.50 -6.83
C SER A 239 9.56 -13.10 -5.64
N PRO A 240 9.04 -12.92 -4.41
CA PRO A 240 9.63 -13.54 -3.22
C PRO A 240 9.31 -15.04 -3.11
N VAL A 241 8.45 -15.55 -3.97
CA VAL A 241 7.92 -16.92 -3.97
C VAL A 241 7.89 -17.49 -5.40
N PRO A 242 7.85 -18.82 -5.59
CA PRO A 242 7.66 -19.41 -6.91
C PRO A 242 6.41 -18.86 -7.60
N ARG A 243 6.53 -18.45 -8.86
CA ARG A 243 5.41 -17.85 -9.62
C ARG A 243 4.23 -18.82 -9.81
N ILE A 244 4.49 -20.11 -9.89
CA ILE A 244 3.46 -21.15 -9.88
C ILE A 244 3.38 -21.69 -8.46
N HIS A 245 2.23 -21.50 -7.82
CA HIS A 245 2.01 -21.96 -6.45
C HIS A 245 1.98 -23.49 -6.39
N SER A 246 2.53 -24.10 -5.33
CA SER A 246 2.61 -25.55 -5.16
C SER A 246 1.26 -26.27 -5.16
N ARG A 247 0.17 -25.58 -4.80
CA ARG A 247 -1.21 -26.11 -4.88
C ARG A 247 -1.91 -25.83 -6.22
N ALA A 248 -1.25 -25.17 -7.16
CA ALA A 248 -1.78 -25.00 -8.51
C ALA A 248 -1.64 -26.32 -9.30
N ARG A 249 -2.57 -26.55 -10.21
CA ARG A 249 -2.55 -27.68 -11.13
C ARG A 249 -2.33 -27.17 -12.55
N VAL A 250 -1.19 -27.49 -13.14
CA VAL A 250 -0.89 -27.14 -14.52
C VAL A 250 -0.77 -28.45 -15.31
N SER A 251 -1.59 -28.60 -16.33
CA SER A 251 -1.52 -29.78 -17.19
C SER A 251 -0.13 -29.94 -17.83
N PRO A 252 0.44 -31.15 -17.91
CA PRO A 252 1.67 -31.40 -18.64
C PRO A 252 1.60 -31.05 -20.15
N ARG A 253 0.38 -30.93 -20.69
CA ARG A 253 0.11 -30.51 -22.08
C ARG A 253 -0.13 -29.02 -22.23
N ALA A 254 -0.07 -28.23 -21.16
CA ALA A 254 -0.15 -26.78 -21.19
C ALA A 254 1.26 -26.17 -21.30
N PHE A 255 1.36 -25.06 -22.03
CA PHE A 255 2.53 -24.21 -22.05
C PHE A 255 2.26 -22.97 -21.17
N VAL A 256 3.06 -22.79 -20.13
CA VAL A 256 3.02 -21.63 -19.22
C VAL A 256 4.43 -21.06 -19.16
N ASP A 257 4.60 -19.81 -19.58
CA ASP A 257 5.92 -19.18 -19.56
C ASP A 257 6.39 -18.82 -18.15
N GLY A 258 7.68 -18.48 -18.00
CA GLY A 258 8.30 -18.15 -16.71
C GLY A 258 7.81 -16.83 -16.09
N HIS A 259 7.02 -16.02 -16.80
CA HIS A 259 6.46 -14.75 -16.30
C HIS A 259 5.04 -14.91 -15.77
N CYS A 260 4.35 -16.00 -16.08
CA CYS A 260 3.02 -16.25 -15.54
C CYS A 260 3.03 -16.43 -14.02
N VAL A 261 1.97 -15.95 -13.38
CA VAL A 261 1.71 -16.17 -11.95
C VAL A 261 0.44 -16.99 -11.81
N ILE A 262 0.55 -18.21 -11.26
CA ILE A 262 -0.57 -19.13 -11.09
C ILE A 262 -0.84 -19.31 -9.59
N GLY A 263 -2.00 -18.85 -9.14
CA GLY A 263 -2.39 -18.81 -7.73
C GLY A 263 -2.69 -20.18 -7.11
N PRO A 264 -2.78 -20.25 -5.77
CA PRO A 264 -3.10 -21.48 -5.05
C PRO A 264 -4.48 -22.03 -5.47
N GLY A 265 -4.55 -23.34 -5.73
CA GLY A 265 -5.79 -24.03 -6.15
C GLY A 265 -6.25 -23.72 -7.57
N ALA A 266 -5.55 -22.85 -8.30
CA ALA A 266 -5.85 -22.62 -9.71
C ALA A 266 -5.54 -23.84 -10.57
N ALA A 267 -6.29 -23.99 -11.68
CA ALA A 267 -6.09 -25.06 -12.64
C ALA A 267 -5.85 -24.47 -14.05
N VAL A 268 -4.82 -24.97 -14.74
CA VAL A 268 -4.58 -24.68 -16.15
C VAL A 268 -4.71 -25.99 -16.90
N GLU A 269 -5.78 -26.07 -17.71
CA GLU A 269 -6.18 -27.31 -18.37
C GLU A 269 -5.33 -27.61 -19.62
N ASP A 270 -5.62 -28.73 -20.24
CA ASP A 270 -4.90 -29.25 -21.41
C ASP A 270 -4.85 -28.28 -22.59
N GLY A 271 -3.70 -28.21 -23.25
CA GLY A 271 -3.53 -27.45 -24.49
C GLY A 271 -3.54 -25.93 -24.31
N CYS A 272 -3.57 -25.44 -23.08
CA CYS A 272 -3.44 -23.99 -22.79
C CYS A 272 -2.06 -23.46 -23.21
N ARG A 273 -2.00 -22.21 -23.68
CA ARG A 273 -0.77 -21.45 -23.95
C ARG A 273 -0.88 -20.08 -23.27
N LEU A 274 -0.17 -19.90 -22.17
CA LEU A 274 -0.21 -18.69 -21.37
C LEU A 274 1.16 -17.99 -21.36
N GLN A 275 1.17 -16.68 -21.64
CA GLN A 275 2.39 -15.84 -21.64
C GLN A 275 2.15 -14.59 -20.83
N GLY A 276 2.95 -14.35 -19.78
CA GLY A 276 2.83 -13.19 -18.91
C GLY A 276 1.45 -13.03 -18.27
N CYS A 277 0.75 -14.11 -17.98
CA CYS A 277 -0.60 -14.11 -17.43
C CYS A 277 -0.61 -14.21 -15.91
N VAL A 278 -1.64 -13.66 -15.29
CA VAL A 278 -1.93 -13.82 -13.85
C VAL A 278 -3.23 -14.60 -13.71
N VAL A 279 -3.17 -15.75 -13.03
CA VAL A 279 -4.33 -16.57 -12.70
C VAL A 279 -4.56 -16.52 -11.20
N TRP A 280 -5.69 -15.97 -10.79
CA TRP A 280 -6.04 -15.82 -9.39
C TRP A 280 -6.25 -17.16 -8.69
N PRO A 281 -6.22 -17.17 -7.33
CA PRO A 281 -6.51 -18.38 -6.55
C PRO A 281 -7.83 -19.03 -6.94
N GLY A 282 -7.83 -20.38 -7.08
CA GLY A 282 -9.02 -21.17 -7.36
C GLY A 282 -9.56 -21.10 -8.80
N VAL A 283 -9.00 -20.25 -9.66
CA VAL A 283 -9.49 -20.06 -11.03
C VAL A 283 -9.12 -21.23 -11.92
N CYS A 284 -10.06 -21.71 -12.75
CA CYS A 284 -9.83 -22.68 -13.80
C CYS A 284 -9.69 -21.99 -15.16
N VAL A 285 -8.57 -22.20 -15.84
CA VAL A 285 -8.32 -21.78 -17.23
C VAL A 285 -8.71 -22.94 -18.13
N PRO A 286 -9.78 -22.82 -18.96
CA PRO A 286 -10.30 -23.92 -19.77
C PRO A 286 -9.32 -24.42 -20.82
N SER A 287 -9.45 -25.70 -21.18
CA SER A 287 -8.62 -26.36 -22.19
C SER A 287 -8.54 -25.57 -23.50
N GLY A 288 -7.35 -25.55 -24.10
CA GLY A 288 -7.09 -24.87 -25.37
C GLY A 288 -7.04 -23.34 -25.30
N THR A 289 -7.12 -22.75 -24.11
CA THR A 289 -7.01 -21.29 -23.96
C THR A 289 -5.64 -20.78 -24.40
N CYS A 290 -5.62 -19.83 -25.34
CA CYS A 290 -4.41 -19.10 -25.74
C CYS A 290 -4.53 -17.65 -25.27
N ALA A 291 -3.62 -17.20 -24.40
CA ALA A 291 -3.67 -15.86 -23.85
C ALA A 291 -2.27 -15.29 -23.58
N GLU A 292 -2.14 -13.99 -23.84
CA GLU A 292 -0.95 -13.21 -23.54
C GLU A 292 -1.37 -12.00 -22.70
N ARG A 293 -0.59 -11.72 -21.64
CA ARG A 293 -0.78 -10.56 -20.75
C ARG A 293 -2.23 -10.41 -20.28
N ARG A 294 -2.80 -11.48 -19.74
CA ARG A 294 -4.20 -11.53 -19.30
C ARG A 294 -4.29 -11.88 -17.81
N ILE A 295 -5.29 -11.30 -17.15
CA ILE A 295 -5.66 -11.65 -15.77
C ILE A 295 -6.88 -12.56 -15.83
N PHE A 296 -6.78 -13.75 -15.22
CA PHE A 296 -7.88 -14.67 -15.01
C PHE A 296 -8.32 -14.58 -13.56
N TYR A 297 -9.58 -14.29 -13.33
CA TYR A 297 -10.18 -14.10 -11.99
C TYR A 297 -11.59 -14.72 -11.99
N CYS A 298 -12.10 -15.08 -10.81
CA CYS A 298 -13.46 -15.59 -10.66
C CYS A 298 -14.48 -14.47 -10.75
N SER A 299 -15.72 -14.82 -11.12
CA SER A 299 -16.85 -13.90 -10.99
C SER A 299 -17.11 -13.56 -9.50
N PRO A 300 -17.71 -12.40 -9.17
CA PRO A 300 -18.12 -12.06 -7.81
C PRO A 300 -19.01 -13.09 -7.14
N THR A 301 -19.70 -13.93 -7.92
CA THR A 301 -20.58 -15.02 -7.45
C THR A 301 -19.81 -16.27 -6.96
N ASP A 302 -18.52 -16.34 -7.21
CA ASP A 302 -17.69 -17.53 -6.94
C ASP A 302 -16.76 -17.34 -5.70
N TYR A 303 -16.89 -16.20 -5.02
CA TYR A 303 -16.13 -15.83 -3.80
C TYR A 303 -16.99 -15.88 -2.50
#